data_4f62dfdd0016a7635124e091669fab12
#
_entry.id   4f62dfdd0016a7635124e091669fab12
#
_cell.length_a   1.000
_cell.length_b   1.000
_cell.length_c   1.000
_cell.angle_alpha   90.00
_cell.angle_beta   90.00
_cell.angle_gamma   90.00
#
_symmetry.space_group_name_H-M   'P 1'
#
loop_
_entity.id
_entity.type
_entity.pdbx_description
1 polymer ?
#
loop_
_entity_poly.entity_id
_entity_poly.type
_entity_poly.pdbx_seq_one_letter_code
_entity_poly.pdbx_strand_id
1 'polypeptide(L)'
;MNTIYGRILFLFILTIFGSCTIYEKLFDNPVDFKANEERGIGAPSFVFYPKTQSVTQNDSILVGSFIVFQEDSIEPFAGVHLQIEFPNDLIELDTILPGLFITDTNKSTPLFTYTYNNESTVDIYTYFLDTLKQDINGTGHLADLIFNPVSSGSDSIYYNLGECEMIDHLDQEIIVNGIRG
;
A
#
# COMPACT_ATOMS: atom_id res chain seq x y z
N MET A 1 62.57 6.77 -15.07
CA MET A 1 61.53 5.85 -15.63
C MET A 1 60.56 5.32 -14.58
N ASN A 2 60.87 5.27 -13.28
CA ASN A 2 60.03 4.71 -12.22
C ASN A 2 58.88 5.62 -11.71
N THR A 3 58.95 6.94 -11.92
CA THR A 3 57.97 7.92 -11.44
C THR A 3 56.69 7.98 -12.29
N ILE A 4 56.76 7.62 -13.57
CA ILE A 4 55.61 7.63 -14.48
C ILE A 4 54.70 6.43 -14.22
N TYR A 5 55.27 5.25 -14.00
CA TYR A 5 54.52 4.04 -13.70
C TYR A 5 53.77 4.13 -12.36
N GLY A 6 54.36 4.76 -11.35
CA GLY A 6 53.73 4.99 -10.07
C GLY A 6 52.49 5.92 -10.16
N ARG A 7 52.55 6.95 -11.01
CA ARG A 7 51.42 7.87 -11.22
C ARG A 7 50.28 7.25 -12.03
N ILE A 8 50.62 6.42 -13.03
CA ILE A 8 49.61 5.70 -13.83
C ILE A 8 48.91 4.63 -12.96
N LEU A 9 49.66 3.90 -12.14
CA LEU A 9 49.08 2.92 -11.21
C LEU A 9 48.17 3.57 -10.19
N PHE A 10 48.54 4.73 -9.63
CA PHE A 10 47.73 5.47 -8.66
C PHE A 10 46.43 6.02 -9.30
N LEU A 11 46.50 6.49 -10.55
CA LEU A 11 45.28 6.91 -11.28
C LEU A 11 44.34 5.74 -11.58
N PHE A 12 44.90 4.57 -11.88
CA PHE A 12 44.11 3.37 -12.17
C PHE A 12 43.40 2.83 -10.90
N ILE A 13 44.06 2.90 -9.73
CA ILE A 13 43.49 2.54 -8.46
C ILE A 13 42.37 3.52 -8.05
N LEU A 14 42.53 4.83 -8.31
CA LEU A 14 41.53 5.83 -8.01
C LEU A 14 40.22 5.64 -8.84
N THR A 15 40.36 5.18 -10.10
CA THR A 15 39.20 4.91 -10.96
C THR A 15 38.42 3.65 -10.54
N ILE A 16 39.09 2.67 -9.94
CA ILE A 16 38.45 1.44 -9.47
C ILE A 16 37.62 1.70 -8.18
N PHE A 17 38.07 2.61 -7.32
CA PHE A 17 37.30 2.97 -6.10
C PHE A 17 36.18 3.97 -6.35
N GLY A 18 36.16 4.67 -7.51
CA GLY A 18 35.11 5.64 -7.83
C GLY A 18 33.87 5.07 -8.50
N SER A 19 33.83 3.78 -8.84
CA SER A 19 32.73 3.21 -9.63
C SER A 19 31.82 2.23 -8.89
N CYS A 20 31.91 2.16 -7.56
CA CYS A 20 31.01 1.31 -6.78
C CYS A 20 30.10 2.12 -5.88
N THR A 21 29.37 3.08 -6.44
CA THR A 21 28.05 3.38 -5.92
C THR A 21 27.12 2.37 -6.57
N ILE A 22 26.96 1.22 -5.91
CA ILE A 22 25.80 0.38 -6.14
C ILE A 22 24.62 1.26 -5.71
N TYR A 23 23.96 1.89 -6.67
CA TYR A 23 22.60 2.31 -6.47
C TYR A 23 21.82 1.00 -6.34
N GLU A 24 21.69 0.52 -5.13
CA GLU A 24 20.55 -0.32 -4.82
C GLU A 24 19.34 0.54 -5.18
N LYS A 25 18.78 0.27 -6.36
CA LYS A 25 17.47 0.77 -6.70
C LYS A 25 16.58 0.09 -5.67
N LEU A 26 16.32 0.79 -4.55
CA LEU A 26 15.36 0.31 -3.56
C LEU A 26 14.13 -0.10 -4.35
N PHE A 27 13.75 -1.35 -4.26
CA PHE A 27 12.50 -1.82 -4.82
C PHE A 27 11.43 -1.02 -4.11
N ASP A 28 10.82 -0.09 -4.81
CA ASP A 28 9.74 0.75 -4.30
C ASP A 28 8.48 -0.09 -4.15
N ASN A 29 8.49 -0.95 -3.13
CA ASN A 29 7.34 -1.77 -2.77
C ASN A 29 6.54 -1.03 -1.70
N PRO A 30 5.34 -0.50 -2.01
CA PRO A 30 4.52 0.21 -1.03
C PRO A 30 4.05 -0.68 0.13
N VAL A 31 4.07 -2.00 -0.02
CA VAL A 31 3.71 -2.95 1.04
C VAL A 31 4.89 -3.26 1.98
N ASP A 32 6.09 -2.80 1.66
CA ASP A 32 7.28 -2.96 2.50
C ASP A 32 7.34 -1.83 3.55
N PHE A 33 7.35 -2.20 4.83
CA PHE A 33 7.42 -1.25 5.94
C PHE A 33 8.66 -0.37 5.86
N LYS A 34 9.84 -0.95 5.61
CA LYS A 34 11.11 -0.19 5.55
C LYS A 34 11.12 0.81 4.41
N ALA A 35 10.60 0.41 3.24
CA ALA A 35 10.48 1.32 2.10
C ALA A 35 9.53 2.50 2.40
N ASN A 36 8.52 2.30 3.23
CA ASN A 36 7.63 3.35 3.68
C ASN A 36 8.29 4.25 4.74
N GLU A 37 8.95 3.67 5.73
CA GLU A 37 9.67 4.40 6.79
C GLU A 37 10.73 5.34 6.21
N GLU A 38 11.52 4.89 5.23
CA GLU A 38 12.51 5.72 4.52
C GLU A 38 11.90 6.94 3.80
N ARG A 39 10.60 6.91 3.52
CA ARG A 39 9.83 8.01 2.94
C ARG A 39 9.07 8.85 3.95
N GLY A 40 9.25 8.57 5.24
CA GLY A 40 8.57 9.25 6.32
C GLY A 40 7.10 8.85 6.47
N ILE A 41 6.70 7.69 5.95
CA ILE A 41 5.36 7.13 6.12
C ILE A 41 5.40 6.21 7.34
N GLY A 42 4.74 6.63 8.42
CA GLY A 42 4.66 5.86 9.66
C GLY A 42 3.73 4.65 9.52
N ALA A 43 3.94 3.63 10.35
CA ALA A 43 3.03 2.50 10.48
C ALA A 43 2.15 2.66 11.75
N PRO A 44 0.92 2.10 11.79
CA PRO A 44 0.24 1.46 10.68
C PRO A 44 -0.12 2.47 9.56
N SER A 45 -0.12 2.01 8.32
CA SER A 45 -0.44 2.85 7.16
C SER A 45 -1.28 2.10 6.13
N PHE A 46 -2.12 2.85 5.39
CA PHE A 46 -2.82 2.31 4.23
C PHE A 46 -2.04 2.63 2.95
N VAL A 47 -1.89 1.64 2.09
CA VAL A 47 -1.14 1.80 0.84
C VAL A 47 -1.84 1.11 -0.33
N PHE A 48 -1.69 1.69 -1.52
CA PHE A 48 -2.11 1.05 -2.76
C PHE A 48 -0.95 0.32 -3.44
N TYR A 49 -1.27 -0.83 -4.05
CA TYR A 49 -0.35 -1.57 -4.91
C TYR A 49 -1.07 -2.07 -6.18
N PRO A 50 -0.47 -1.91 -7.36
CA PRO A 50 0.78 -1.20 -7.64
C PRO A 50 0.62 0.32 -7.50
N LYS A 51 1.73 1.00 -7.26
CA LYS A 51 1.75 2.47 -7.09
C LYS A 51 1.35 3.23 -8.36
N THR A 52 1.67 2.69 -9.53
CA THR A 52 1.41 3.32 -10.82
C THR A 52 1.07 2.26 -11.85
N GLN A 53 0.04 2.50 -12.62
CA GLN A 53 -0.36 1.66 -13.76
C GLN A 53 -0.54 2.51 -15.01
N SER A 54 -0.24 1.91 -16.17
CA SER A 54 -0.58 2.46 -17.48
C SER A 54 -1.38 1.41 -18.22
N VAL A 55 -2.60 1.74 -18.56
CA VAL A 55 -3.56 0.82 -19.18
C VAL A 55 -4.12 1.41 -20.47
N THR A 56 -4.66 0.57 -21.33
CA THR A 56 -5.44 1.00 -22.48
C THR A 56 -6.92 1.02 -22.13
N GLN A 57 -7.74 1.68 -22.95
CA GLN A 57 -9.19 1.82 -22.70
C GLN A 57 -9.95 0.49 -22.59
N ASN A 58 -9.38 -0.61 -23.08
CA ASN A 58 -10.02 -1.94 -23.04
C ASN A 58 -9.50 -2.83 -21.90
N ASP A 59 -8.55 -2.35 -21.13
CA ASP A 59 -7.97 -3.08 -20.01
C ASP A 59 -8.58 -2.61 -18.70
N SER A 60 -8.77 -3.52 -17.75
CA SER A 60 -9.17 -3.14 -16.39
C SER A 60 -7.96 -2.71 -15.58
N ILE A 61 -8.19 -1.77 -14.65
CA ILE A 61 -7.21 -1.33 -13.66
C ILE A 61 -7.48 -2.10 -12.38
N LEU A 62 -6.48 -2.82 -11.88
CA LEU A 62 -6.56 -3.52 -10.60
C LEU A 62 -5.68 -2.83 -9.57
N VAL A 63 -6.28 -2.36 -8.48
CA VAL A 63 -5.59 -1.69 -7.38
C VAL A 63 -5.86 -2.44 -6.08
N GLY A 64 -4.82 -3.04 -5.51
CA GLY A 64 -4.90 -3.65 -4.19
C GLY A 64 -4.74 -2.59 -3.08
N SER A 65 -5.63 -2.64 -2.09
CA SER A 65 -5.55 -1.86 -0.85
C SER A 65 -4.94 -2.72 0.24
N PHE A 66 -3.91 -2.22 0.91
CA PHE A 66 -3.17 -2.93 1.94
C PHE A 66 -3.09 -2.11 3.22
N ILE A 67 -3.04 -2.82 4.34
CA ILE A 67 -2.55 -2.27 5.60
C ILE A 67 -1.10 -2.71 5.80
N VAL A 68 -0.24 -1.79 6.22
CA VAL A 68 1.18 -2.05 6.49
C VAL A 68 1.47 -1.71 7.95
N PHE A 69 1.90 -2.71 8.69
CA PHE A 69 2.40 -2.59 10.05
C PHE A 69 3.93 -2.61 10.09
N GLN A 70 4.47 -2.15 11.21
CA GLN A 70 5.88 -2.35 11.51
C GLN A 70 6.22 -3.85 11.55
N GLU A 71 7.42 -4.23 11.11
CA GLU A 71 7.93 -5.59 11.31
C GLU A 71 7.84 -5.96 12.81
N ASP A 72 7.38 -7.17 13.08
CA ASP A 72 7.19 -7.68 14.45
C ASP A 72 6.08 -6.99 15.27
N SER A 73 5.28 -6.11 14.67
CA SER A 73 4.10 -5.57 15.35
C SER A 73 3.11 -6.69 15.64
N ILE A 74 2.72 -6.77 16.91
CA ILE A 74 1.66 -7.67 17.39
C ILE A 74 0.37 -6.91 17.72
N GLU A 75 0.31 -5.63 17.33
CA GLU A 75 -0.85 -4.79 17.59
C GLU A 75 -2.07 -5.34 16.83
N PRO A 76 -3.08 -5.84 17.55
CA PRO A 76 -4.23 -6.46 16.91
C PRO A 76 -5.24 -5.41 16.48
N PHE A 77 -5.97 -5.67 15.39
CA PHE A 77 -7.10 -4.87 15.00
C PHE A 77 -8.33 -5.76 14.72
N ALA A 78 -9.51 -5.19 14.88
CA ALA A 78 -10.77 -5.87 14.70
C ALA A 78 -11.61 -5.30 13.55
N GLY A 79 -11.34 -4.06 13.15
CA GLY A 79 -12.09 -3.42 12.09
C GLY A 79 -11.31 -2.34 11.37
N VAL A 80 -11.64 -2.17 10.10
CA VAL A 80 -11.10 -1.13 9.22
C VAL A 80 -12.23 -0.53 8.41
N HIS A 81 -12.31 0.79 8.40
CA HIS A 81 -13.08 1.58 7.47
C HIS A 81 -12.11 2.34 6.56
N LEU A 82 -12.28 2.18 5.26
CA LEU A 82 -11.51 2.91 4.24
C LEU A 82 -12.48 3.77 3.46
N GLN A 83 -12.18 5.06 3.34
CA GLN A 83 -12.81 5.91 2.35
C GLN A 83 -11.81 6.19 1.23
N ILE A 84 -12.20 5.86 0.00
CA ILE A 84 -11.36 5.95 -1.20
C ILE A 84 -12.02 6.86 -2.21
N GLU A 85 -11.24 7.83 -2.68
CA GLU A 85 -11.64 8.75 -3.73
C GLU A 85 -10.91 8.42 -5.03
N PHE A 86 -11.62 8.57 -6.17
CA PHE A 86 -11.10 8.29 -7.51
C PHE A 86 -11.68 9.24 -8.56
N PRO A 87 -10.95 9.50 -9.67
CA PRO A 87 -11.38 10.42 -10.72
C PRO A 87 -12.44 9.76 -11.62
N ASN A 88 -13.72 9.99 -11.32
CA ASN A 88 -14.85 9.37 -12.02
C ASN A 88 -15.03 9.84 -13.47
N ASP A 89 -14.37 10.90 -13.87
CA ASP A 89 -14.28 11.34 -15.27
C ASP A 89 -13.28 10.55 -16.12
N LEU A 90 -12.36 9.82 -15.48
CA LEU A 90 -11.35 8.99 -16.12
C LEU A 90 -11.59 7.49 -15.95
N ILE A 91 -12.09 7.09 -14.79
CA ILE A 91 -12.29 5.68 -14.42
C ILE A 91 -13.63 5.47 -13.72
N GLU A 92 -14.25 4.34 -13.96
CA GLU A 92 -15.47 3.88 -13.30
C GLU A 92 -15.15 2.67 -12.43
N LEU A 93 -15.59 2.67 -11.17
CA LEU A 93 -15.42 1.53 -10.28
C LEU A 93 -16.41 0.42 -10.67
N ASP A 94 -15.88 -0.71 -11.12
CA ASP A 94 -16.66 -1.87 -11.56
C ASP A 94 -17.04 -2.75 -10.35
N THR A 95 -16.05 -3.15 -9.55
CA THR A 95 -16.30 -4.01 -8.38
C THR A 95 -15.19 -3.88 -7.34
N ILE A 96 -15.51 -4.31 -6.12
CA ILE A 96 -14.55 -4.43 -5.02
C ILE A 96 -14.62 -5.85 -4.48
N LEU A 97 -13.48 -6.50 -4.39
CA LEU A 97 -13.34 -7.85 -3.85
C LEU A 97 -12.58 -7.83 -2.52
N PRO A 98 -12.92 -8.72 -1.57
CA PRO A 98 -12.15 -8.85 -0.34
C PRO A 98 -10.76 -9.38 -0.63
N GLY A 99 -9.74 -8.76 -0.01
CA GLY A 99 -8.34 -9.19 -0.13
C GLY A 99 -8.05 -10.50 0.61
N LEU A 100 -6.88 -11.06 0.35
CA LEU A 100 -6.49 -12.35 0.93
C LEU A 100 -6.41 -12.33 2.46
N PHE A 101 -6.09 -11.17 3.04
CA PHE A 101 -6.03 -11.01 4.49
C PHE A 101 -7.40 -11.15 5.15
N ILE A 102 -8.46 -10.85 4.39
CA ILE A 102 -9.86 -10.97 4.80
C ILE A 102 -10.39 -12.38 4.54
N THR A 103 -9.99 -12.99 3.42
CA THR A 103 -10.51 -14.29 2.98
C THR A 103 -9.79 -15.50 3.57
N ASP A 104 -8.63 -15.31 4.22
CA ASP A 104 -7.95 -16.38 4.95
C ASP A 104 -8.69 -16.72 6.25
N THR A 105 -9.72 -17.53 6.09
CA THR A 105 -10.75 -17.85 7.07
C THR A 105 -10.32 -18.79 8.20
N ASN A 106 -9.03 -19.12 8.31
CA ASN A 106 -8.58 -19.99 9.40
C ASN A 106 -8.74 -19.36 10.77
N LYS A 107 -9.04 -18.06 10.85
CA LYS A 107 -9.06 -17.29 12.08
C LYS A 107 -10.42 -16.69 12.44
N SER A 108 -11.19 -16.18 11.50
CA SER A 108 -12.52 -15.63 11.78
C SER A 108 -13.39 -15.50 10.52
N THR A 109 -14.70 -15.25 10.69
CA THR A 109 -15.57 -14.90 9.56
C THR A 109 -15.63 -13.37 9.47
N PRO A 110 -14.95 -12.74 8.52
CA PRO A 110 -15.00 -11.31 8.39
C PRO A 110 -16.34 -10.87 7.78
N LEU A 111 -16.84 -9.72 8.23
CA LEU A 111 -17.81 -8.94 7.50
C LEU A 111 -17.03 -8.07 6.51
N PHE A 112 -17.33 -8.19 5.23
CA PHE A 112 -16.82 -7.33 4.17
C PHE A 112 -17.98 -6.73 3.40
N THR A 113 -18.05 -5.40 3.34
CA THR A 113 -19.07 -4.67 2.59
C THR A 113 -18.52 -3.33 2.10
N TYR A 114 -19.17 -2.77 1.09
CA TYR A 114 -18.84 -1.44 0.61
C TYR A 114 -20.12 -0.68 0.21
N THR A 115 -20.02 0.64 0.20
CA THR A 115 -21.09 1.54 -0.24
C THR A 115 -20.52 2.75 -0.97
N TYR A 116 -21.23 3.22 -1.97
CA TYR A 116 -20.88 4.47 -2.66
C TYR A 116 -21.45 5.65 -1.89
N ASN A 117 -20.60 6.60 -1.51
CA ASN A 117 -21.02 7.87 -0.96
C ASN A 117 -21.50 8.83 -2.05
N ASN A 118 -20.82 8.77 -3.19
CA ASN A 118 -21.15 9.53 -4.41
C ASN A 118 -20.48 8.84 -5.62
N GLU A 119 -20.50 9.50 -6.77
CA GLU A 119 -19.95 8.96 -8.03
C GLU A 119 -18.43 8.79 -8.04
N SER A 120 -17.70 9.42 -7.09
CA SER A 120 -16.23 9.40 -7.03
C SER A 120 -15.66 8.92 -5.70
N THR A 121 -16.52 8.47 -4.77
CA THR A 121 -16.10 8.09 -3.42
C THR A 121 -16.79 6.81 -2.97
N VAL A 122 -16.00 5.88 -2.48
CA VAL A 122 -16.48 4.60 -1.94
C VAL A 122 -15.94 4.38 -0.53
N ASP A 123 -16.82 3.88 0.34
CA ASP A 123 -16.48 3.39 1.67
C ASP A 123 -16.42 1.87 1.65
N ILE A 124 -15.35 1.31 2.22
CA ILE A 124 -15.13 -0.12 2.39
C ILE A 124 -15.04 -0.41 3.88
N TYR A 125 -15.84 -1.36 4.33
CA TYR A 125 -15.88 -1.78 5.73
C TYR A 125 -15.46 -3.24 5.83
N THR A 126 -14.51 -3.49 6.71
CA THR A 126 -14.05 -4.83 7.07
C THR A 126 -14.03 -4.97 8.57
N TYR A 127 -14.77 -5.95 9.12
CA TYR A 127 -14.82 -6.23 10.55
C TYR A 127 -14.67 -7.73 10.79
N PHE A 128 -13.87 -8.09 11.77
CA PHE A 128 -13.69 -9.46 12.21
C PHE A 128 -14.61 -9.72 13.41
N LEU A 129 -15.76 -10.32 13.14
CA LEU A 129 -16.85 -10.52 14.08
C LEU A 129 -16.68 -11.75 14.99
N ASP A 130 -15.46 -12.19 15.22
CA ASP A 130 -15.22 -13.39 16.02
C ASP A 130 -15.48 -13.16 17.50
N THR A 131 -16.33 -14.02 18.07
CA THR A 131 -16.61 -14.05 19.52
C THR A 131 -15.42 -14.49 20.34
N LEU A 132 -14.45 -15.19 19.75
CA LEU A 132 -13.22 -15.63 20.39
C LEU A 132 -12.13 -14.54 20.39
N LYS A 133 -12.41 -13.37 19.79
CA LYS A 133 -11.49 -12.21 19.72
C LYS A 133 -10.10 -12.63 19.25
N GLN A 134 -10.06 -13.37 18.15
CA GLN A 134 -8.77 -13.73 17.54
C GLN A 134 -8.15 -12.46 16.97
N ASP A 135 -6.99 -12.14 17.51
CA ASP A 135 -6.24 -10.99 17.11
C ASP A 135 -5.76 -11.14 15.66
N ILE A 136 -6.19 -10.22 14.80
CA ILE A 136 -5.66 -10.08 13.47
C ILE A 136 -4.63 -8.99 13.53
N ASN A 137 -3.43 -9.29 13.11
CA ASN A 137 -2.30 -8.37 13.15
C ASN A 137 -1.41 -8.50 11.93
N GLY A 138 -0.55 -7.54 11.76
CA GLY A 138 0.46 -7.53 10.72
C GLY A 138 -0.01 -6.93 9.39
N THR A 139 0.92 -6.90 8.45
CA THR A 139 0.70 -6.39 7.09
C THR A 139 -0.16 -7.34 6.28
N GLY A 140 -1.16 -6.81 5.58
CA GLY A 140 -2.06 -7.64 4.80
C GLY A 140 -2.86 -6.92 3.72
N HIS A 141 -3.39 -7.70 2.80
CA HIS A 141 -4.20 -7.26 1.66
C HIS A 141 -5.67 -7.18 2.07
N LEU A 142 -6.24 -5.97 2.07
CA LEU A 142 -7.60 -5.70 2.54
C LEU A 142 -8.65 -5.83 1.44
N ALA A 143 -8.39 -5.25 0.26
CA ALA A 143 -9.35 -5.23 -0.83
C ALA A 143 -8.66 -5.10 -2.19
N ASP A 144 -9.31 -5.62 -3.23
CA ASP A 144 -9.03 -5.32 -4.63
C ASP A 144 -10.10 -4.41 -5.19
N LEU A 145 -9.70 -3.26 -5.71
CA LEU A 145 -10.57 -2.35 -6.46
C LEU A 145 -10.33 -2.57 -7.95
N ILE A 146 -11.39 -2.82 -8.70
CA ILE A 146 -11.33 -3.04 -10.14
C ILE A 146 -12.05 -1.88 -10.81
N PHE A 147 -11.33 -1.16 -11.68
CA PHE A 147 -11.87 -0.04 -12.43
C PHE A 147 -11.81 -0.29 -13.92
N ASN A 148 -12.73 0.33 -14.65
CA ASN A 148 -12.75 0.40 -16.09
C ASN A 148 -12.40 1.83 -16.55
N PRO A 149 -11.42 2.01 -17.45
CA PRO A 149 -11.14 3.32 -18.03
C PRO A 149 -12.33 3.83 -18.86
N VAL A 150 -12.78 5.05 -18.61
CA VAL A 150 -13.87 5.69 -19.37
C VAL A 150 -13.37 6.84 -20.24
N SER A 151 -12.21 7.39 -19.93
CA SER A 151 -11.59 8.47 -20.69
C SER A 151 -10.06 8.37 -20.64
N SER A 152 -9.39 9.09 -21.55
CA SER A 152 -7.93 9.19 -21.54
C SER A 152 -7.49 10.30 -20.61
N GLY A 153 -6.50 10.03 -19.76
CA GLY A 153 -5.99 11.00 -18.80
C GLY A 153 -4.93 10.40 -17.90
N SER A 154 -4.55 11.16 -16.88
CA SER A 154 -3.67 10.71 -15.80
C SER A 154 -4.12 11.40 -14.53
N ASP A 155 -4.42 10.61 -13.51
CA ASP A 155 -4.81 11.10 -12.19
C ASP A 155 -4.47 10.05 -11.13
N SER A 156 -4.90 10.26 -9.90
CA SER A 156 -4.59 9.43 -8.73
C SER A 156 -5.85 8.95 -8.03
N ILE A 157 -5.75 7.74 -7.45
CA ILE A 157 -6.68 7.20 -6.47
C ILE A 157 -6.04 7.45 -5.10
N TYR A 158 -6.82 7.90 -4.12
CA TYR A 158 -6.29 8.18 -2.79
C TYR A 158 -7.25 7.84 -1.67
N TYR A 159 -6.68 7.58 -0.49
CA TYR A 159 -7.47 7.47 0.73
C TYR A 159 -7.79 8.85 1.29
N ASN A 160 -9.03 9.05 1.68
CA ASN A 160 -9.40 10.19 2.52
C ASN A 160 -9.07 9.84 3.99
N LEU A 161 -7.83 10.12 4.39
CA LEU A 161 -7.33 9.69 5.71
C LEU A 161 -8.18 10.20 6.87
N GLY A 162 -8.80 11.39 6.73
CA GLY A 162 -9.66 11.96 7.77
C GLY A 162 -10.95 11.17 8.03
N GLU A 163 -11.34 10.32 7.08
CA GLU A 163 -12.53 9.47 7.15
C GLU A 163 -12.17 7.98 7.28
N CYS A 164 -10.87 7.63 7.16
CA CYS A 164 -10.41 6.26 7.38
C CYS A 164 -10.26 6.00 8.88
N GLU A 165 -10.74 4.84 9.32
CA GLU A 165 -10.71 4.43 10.72
C GLU A 165 -10.16 3.00 10.85
N MET A 166 -9.46 2.74 11.95
CA MET A 166 -9.08 1.41 12.36
C MET A 166 -9.35 1.24 13.85
N ILE A 167 -9.94 0.12 14.24
CA ILE A 167 -10.29 -0.16 15.63
C ILE A 167 -9.74 -1.52 16.08
N ASP A 168 -9.51 -1.62 17.39
CA ASP A 168 -9.22 -2.87 18.06
C ASP A 168 -10.51 -3.61 18.47
N HIS A 169 -10.39 -4.75 19.11
CA HIS A 169 -11.52 -5.55 19.58
C HIS A 169 -12.22 -5.00 20.84
N LEU A 170 -11.75 -3.87 21.38
CA LEU A 170 -12.40 -3.10 22.47
C LEU A 170 -13.07 -1.83 21.91
N ASP A 171 -13.22 -1.74 20.58
CA ASP A 171 -13.72 -0.56 19.87
C ASP A 171 -12.86 0.71 20.14
N GLN A 172 -11.55 0.52 20.42
CA GLN A 172 -10.63 1.62 20.59
C GLN A 172 -9.98 1.94 19.25
N GLU A 173 -9.90 3.22 18.95
CA GLU A 173 -9.25 3.70 17.73
C GLU A 173 -7.76 3.38 17.72
N ILE A 174 -7.27 2.83 16.63
CA ILE A 174 -5.86 2.67 16.31
C ILE A 174 -5.49 3.77 15.32
N ILE A 175 -4.54 4.61 15.73
CA ILE A 175 -4.13 5.76 14.91
C ILE A 175 -3.37 5.29 13.68
N VAL A 176 -3.90 5.57 12.50
CA VAL A 176 -3.22 5.34 11.22
C VAL A 176 -2.24 6.49 10.98
N ASN A 177 -0.95 6.16 10.89
CA ASN A 177 0.13 7.16 10.83
C ASN A 177 0.52 7.59 9.42
N GLY A 178 -0.04 6.95 8.40
CA GLY A 178 0.29 7.31 7.02
C GLY A 178 -0.61 6.69 5.97
N ILE A 179 -0.53 7.30 4.79
CA ILE A 179 -1.13 6.78 3.56
C ILE A 179 -0.11 6.84 2.43
N ARG A 180 -0.26 5.94 1.46
CA ARG A 180 0.54 5.95 0.24
C ARG A 180 -0.28 5.42 -0.93
N GLY A 181 -0.43 6.26 -1.95
CA GLY A 181 -1.11 5.94 -3.20
C GLY A 181 -0.34 6.45 -4.40
#